data_a75a3e26208cca895bef069c5ba69ae8
#
_entry.id   a75a3e26208cca895bef069c5ba69ae8
#
_cell.length_a   1.000
_cell.length_b   1.000
_cell.length_c   1.000
_cell.angle_alpha   90.00
_cell.angle_beta   90.00
_cell.angle_gamma   90.00
#
_symmetry.space_group_name_H-M   'P 1'
#
loop_
_entity.id
_entity.type
_entity.pdbx_description
1 polymer ?
#
loop_
_entity_poly.entity_id
_entity_poly.type
_entity_poly.pdbx_seq_one_letter_code
_entity_poly.pdbx_strand_id
1 'polypeptide(L)'
;MLNKSQLPSSFEFRALQVFVVTAEQGSMTQAAKVLGLTQSGVSQIIAALEEAVGRQLFDRSIRPIVLTKVGQVLLRQSQKILGDLNSAFVEATESESGELASLSIAMPESLANVLGPRLYRRKGDLARNWRISNGLMPDQRAKFNTHAADIMITEESNTSDMLDVDRYNLFTEPYVLIFPKQFQLAPELGPHLADIPFIRFSLRSSMGRQTEAQLNRLQLKYASDIEFDSIVGHATAVSYGLGWGITTPLCLFQVPWAFEQLSIHPILRGKFGRRMTLLARQQTLGLAPRVIVDECRSILEEEVFPALLTELPWLEGSFRVGED
;
A
#
# COMPACT_ATOMS: atom_id res chain seq x y z
N MET A 1 2.02 14.15 -34.81
CA MET A 1 2.18 15.62 -34.82
C MET A 1 1.86 16.10 -33.43
N LEU A 2 2.87 16.44 -32.63
CA LEU A 2 2.64 17.13 -31.34
C LEU A 2 2.01 18.49 -31.65
N ASN A 3 0.81 18.68 -31.13
CA ASN A 3 0.08 19.94 -31.26
C ASN A 3 0.92 21.06 -30.64
N LYS A 4 1.19 22.13 -31.38
CA LYS A 4 2.00 23.28 -30.98
C LYS A 4 1.35 24.16 -29.90
N SER A 5 0.45 23.64 -29.11
CA SER A 5 -0.18 24.34 -27.99
C SER A 5 0.53 23.92 -26.70
N GLN A 6 1.47 24.72 -26.21
CA GLN A 6 1.16 25.43 -24.98
C GLN A 6 2.02 25.15 -23.77
N LEU A 7 3.18 24.57 -23.92
CA LEU A 7 4.16 24.78 -22.86
C LEU A 7 4.98 26.02 -23.23
N PRO A 8 5.13 27.02 -22.33
CA PRO A 8 6.03 28.13 -22.55
C PRO A 8 7.44 27.62 -22.88
N SER A 9 8.16 28.29 -23.78
CA SER A 9 9.52 27.91 -24.17
C SER A 9 10.52 27.90 -23.00
N SER A 10 10.16 28.48 -21.89
CA SER A 10 10.88 28.51 -20.61
C SER A 10 10.52 27.39 -19.63
N PHE A 11 9.63 26.46 -20.04
CA PHE A 11 9.21 25.36 -19.18
C PHE A 11 10.25 24.24 -19.18
N GLU A 12 10.99 24.10 -18.10
CA GLU A 12 12.03 23.06 -17.92
C GLU A 12 11.57 21.96 -16.96
N PHE A 13 11.95 20.71 -17.25
CA PHE A 13 11.75 19.57 -16.33
C PHE A 13 12.31 19.83 -14.93
N ARG A 14 13.39 20.59 -14.83
CA ARG A 14 13.99 21.00 -13.58
C ARG A 14 13.02 21.80 -12.69
N ALA A 15 12.15 22.60 -13.30
CA ALA A 15 11.13 23.35 -12.54
C ALA A 15 10.11 22.41 -11.88
N LEU A 16 9.74 21.32 -12.54
CA LEU A 16 8.87 20.30 -11.94
C LEU A 16 9.55 19.57 -10.77
N GLN A 17 10.84 19.23 -10.88
CA GLN A 17 11.60 18.61 -9.78
C GLN A 17 11.66 19.53 -8.56
N VAL A 18 12.01 20.80 -8.78
CA VAL A 18 12.07 21.80 -7.72
C VAL A 18 10.71 21.99 -7.06
N PHE A 19 9.65 22.00 -7.85
CA PHE A 19 8.29 22.14 -7.36
C PHE A 19 7.87 20.93 -6.49
N VAL A 20 8.10 19.71 -6.98
CA VAL A 20 7.77 18.46 -6.26
C VAL A 20 8.51 18.41 -4.92
N VAL A 21 9.85 18.60 -4.92
CA VAL A 21 10.64 18.58 -3.70
C VAL A 21 10.21 19.69 -2.74
N THR A 22 9.87 20.88 -3.24
CA THR A 22 9.39 21.98 -2.39
C THR A 22 8.05 21.63 -1.72
N ALA A 23 7.14 20.97 -2.45
CA ALA A 23 5.86 20.51 -1.92
C ALA A 23 6.04 19.42 -0.84
N GLU A 24 6.93 18.47 -1.06
CA GLU A 24 7.24 17.39 -0.12
C GLU A 24 7.91 17.89 1.17
N GLN A 25 8.80 18.87 1.05
CA GLN A 25 9.50 19.45 2.21
C GLN A 25 8.66 20.49 2.97
N GLY A 26 7.59 21.02 2.38
CA GLY A 26 6.82 22.13 2.96
C GLY A 26 7.64 23.40 3.21
N SER A 27 8.85 23.50 2.61
CA SER A 27 9.80 24.56 2.86
C SER A 27 10.79 24.74 1.71
N MET A 28 10.84 25.93 1.13
CA MET A 28 11.80 26.27 0.08
C MET A 28 13.26 26.19 0.55
N THR A 29 13.52 26.45 1.83
CA THR A 29 14.86 26.34 2.41
C THR A 29 15.30 24.89 2.52
N GLN A 30 14.42 23.98 2.92
CA GLN A 30 14.74 22.54 2.97
C GLN A 30 14.87 21.96 1.56
N ALA A 31 13.97 22.33 0.65
CA ALA A 31 14.07 21.93 -0.75
C ALA A 31 15.40 22.35 -1.38
N ALA A 32 15.87 23.58 -1.09
CA ALA A 32 17.16 24.07 -1.55
C ALA A 32 18.32 23.19 -1.08
N LYS A 33 18.31 22.77 0.19
CA LYS A 33 19.33 21.86 0.74
C LYS A 33 19.32 20.49 0.04
N VAL A 34 18.12 19.91 -0.16
CA VAL A 34 17.95 18.61 -0.83
C VAL A 34 18.46 18.66 -2.27
N LEU A 35 18.20 19.78 -2.97
CA LEU A 35 18.52 19.93 -4.40
C LEU A 35 19.92 20.51 -4.66
N GLY A 36 20.68 20.86 -3.63
CA GLY A 36 21.98 21.52 -3.80
C GLY A 36 21.87 22.92 -4.43
N LEU A 37 20.76 23.64 -4.16
CA LEU A 37 20.47 24.97 -4.68
C LEU A 37 20.50 26.02 -3.55
N THR A 38 20.46 27.30 -3.94
CA THR A 38 20.19 28.37 -3.01
C THR A 38 18.68 28.53 -2.80
N GLN A 39 18.26 29.01 -1.63
CA GLN A 39 16.83 29.28 -1.37
C GLN A 39 16.25 30.30 -2.37
N SER A 40 17.03 31.32 -2.75
CA SER A 40 16.64 32.29 -3.78
C SER A 40 16.47 31.64 -5.15
N GLY A 41 17.32 30.69 -5.52
CA GLY A 41 17.20 29.92 -6.76
C GLY A 41 15.91 29.08 -6.80
N VAL A 42 15.61 28.35 -5.71
CA VAL A 42 14.33 27.63 -5.59
C VAL A 42 13.14 28.58 -5.71
N SER A 43 13.19 29.73 -5.01
CA SER A 43 12.09 30.73 -5.07
C SER A 43 11.88 31.30 -6.48
N GLN A 44 12.96 31.56 -7.22
CA GLN A 44 12.89 32.04 -8.61
C GLN A 44 12.29 31.01 -9.55
N ILE A 45 12.72 29.74 -9.43
CA ILE A 45 12.20 28.65 -10.26
C ILE A 45 10.70 28.42 -9.99
N ILE A 46 10.29 28.45 -8.71
CA ILE A 46 8.87 28.34 -8.37
C ILE A 46 8.07 29.55 -8.90
N ALA A 47 8.59 30.77 -8.77
CA ALA A 47 7.92 31.96 -9.31
C ALA A 47 7.76 31.90 -10.82
N ALA A 48 8.77 31.46 -11.56
CA ALA A 48 8.68 31.28 -13.01
C ALA A 48 7.66 30.19 -13.39
N LEU A 49 7.56 29.11 -12.60
CA LEU A 49 6.55 28.07 -12.81
C LEU A 49 5.13 28.59 -12.52
N GLU A 50 4.94 29.37 -11.46
CA GLU A 50 3.65 30.03 -11.12
C GLU A 50 3.24 31.02 -12.22
N GLU A 51 4.18 31.77 -12.78
CA GLU A 51 3.95 32.66 -13.93
C GLU A 51 3.53 31.87 -15.18
N ALA A 52 4.25 30.78 -15.49
CA ALA A 52 3.93 29.91 -16.63
C ALA A 52 2.53 29.27 -16.52
N VAL A 53 2.13 28.89 -15.31
CA VAL A 53 0.81 28.32 -15.01
C VAL A 53 -0.27 29.43 -14.90
N GLY A 54 0.12 30.70 -14.69
CA GLY A 54 -0.77 31.84 -14.46
C GLY A 54 -1.50 31.77 -13.12
N ARG A 55 -1.05 30.97 -12.18
CA ARG A 55 -1.67 30.76 -10.86
C ARG A 55 -0.61 30.46 -9.80
N GLN A 56 -0.88 30.88 -8.57
CA GLN A 56 -0.06 30.48 -7.42
C GLN A 56 -0.25 28.99 -7.14
N LEU A 57 0.87 28.30 -6.91
CA LEU A 57 0.92 26.87 -6.60
C LEU A 57 1.04 26.63 -5.09
N PHE A 58 1.61 27.61 -4.37
CA PHE A 58 1.76 27.56 -2.91
C PHE A 58 1.00 28.70 -2.24
N ASP A 59 0.36 28.39 -1.13
CA ASP A 59 -0.10 29.38 -0.18
C ASP A 59 1.06 29.71 0.78
N ARG A 60 1.60 30.92 0.65
CA ARG A 60 2.73 31.40 1.44
C ARG A 60 2.31 32.11 2.73
N SER A 61 1.02 32.27 2.96
CA SER A 61 0.48 32.89 4.19
C SER A 61 0.52 31.98 5.39
N ILE A 62 0.69 30.65 5.14
CA ILE A 62 0.72 29.58 6.15
C ILE A 62 2.14 29.01 6.26
N ARG A 63 2.55 28.63 7.45
CA ARG A 63 3.82 27.93 7.69
C ARG A 63 3.59 26.65 8.47
N PRO A 64 4.11 25.50 7.99
CA PRO A 64 4.80 25.26 6.72
C PRO A 64 3.94 25.67 5.50
N ILE A 65 4.60 26.02 4.37
CA ILE A 65 3.91 26.38 3.15
C ILE A 65 3.06 25.21 2.64
N VAL A 66 1.87 25.49 2.19
CA VAL A 66 0.93 24.46 1.70
C VAL A 66 0.58 24.69 0.24
N LEU A 67 0.17 23.63 -0.45
CA LEU A 67 -0.26 23.72 -1.84
C LEU A 67 -1.66 24.33 -1.98
N THR A 68 -1.83 25.16 -2.99
CA THR A 68 -3.17 25.57 -3.47
C THR A 68 -3.86 24.37 -4.15
N LYS A 69 -5.16 24.51 -4.47
CA LYS A 69 -5.88 23.49 -5.27
C LYS A 69 -5.20 23.24 -6.63
N VAL A 70 -4.71 24.30 -7.28
CA VAL A 70 -3.98 24.21 -8.55
C VAL A 70 -2.63 23.52 -8.33
N GLY A 71 -1.92 23.86 -7.26
CA GLY A 71 -0.68 23.21 -6.85
C GLY A 71 -0.84 21.72 -6.62
N GLN A 72 -1.93 21.28 -5.96
CA GLN A 72 -2.22 19.86 -5.75
C GLN A 72 -2.44 19.10 -7.07
N VAL A 73 -3.12 19.70 -8.04
CA VAL A 73 -3.31 19.10 -9.37
C VAL A 73 -1.97 18.99 -10.09
N LEU A 74 -1.19 20.09 -10.10
CA LEU A 74 0.11 20.09 -10.76
C LEU A 74 1.07 19.12 -10.09
N LEU A 75 1.07 18.98 -8.76
CA LEU A 75 1.92 18.04 -8.04
C LEU A 75 1.71 16.61 -8.55
N ARG A 76 0.46 16.15 -8.60
CA ARG A 76 0.15 14.80 -9.10
C ARG A 76 0.64 14.58 -10.52
N GLN A 77 0.45 15.55 -11.41
CA GLN A 77 0.89 15.43 -12.81
C GLN A 77 2.42 15.50 -12.93
N SER A 78 3.07 16.38 -12.17
CA SER A 78 4.53 16.50 -12.15
C SER A 78 5.20 15.21 -11.66
N GLN A 79 4.69 14.61 -10.59
CA GLN A 79 5.18 13.34 -10.06
C GLN A 79 5.04 12.23 -11.09
N LYS A 80 3.91 12.17 -11.80
CA LYS A 80 3.70 11.22 -12.89
C LYS A 80 4.73 11.40 -14.01
N ILE A 81 4.88 12.62 -14.55
CA ILE A 81 5.80 12.93 -15.65
C ILE A 81 7.26 12.61 -15.26
N LEU A 82 7.68 12.99 -14.05
CA LEU A 82 9.04 12.70 -13.57
C LEU A 82 9.27 11.21 -13.38
N GLY A 83 8.25 10.47 -12.94
CA GLY A 83 8.28 9.02 -12.83
C GLY A 83 8.40 8.35 -14.20
N ASP A 84 7.58 8.75 -15.18
CA ASP A 84 7.63 8.24 -16.56
C ASP A 84 8.99 8.51 -17.19
N LEU A 85 9.55 9.71 -16.99
CA LEU A 85 10.87 10.05 -17.50
C LEU A 85 11.97 9.19 -16.87
N ASN A 86 11.93 9.00 -15.56
CA ASN A 86 12.88 8.15 -14.85
C ASN A 86 12.80 6.69 -15.34
N SER A 87 11.60 6.16 -15.54
CA SER A 87 11.39 4.82 -16.09
C SER A 87 11.95 4.69 -17.51
N ALA A 88 11.73 5.69 -18.37
CA ALA A 88 12.28 5.70 -19.72
C ALA A 88 13.83 5.77 -19.74
N PHE A 89 14.43 6.53 -18.83
CA PHE A 89 15.88 6.58 -18.68
C PHE A 89 16.46 5.24 -18.21
N VAL A 90 15.80 4.61 -17.24
CA VAL A 90 16.18 3.29 -16.73
C VAL A 90 16.11 2.27 -17.86
N GLU A 91 14.99 2.19 -18.58
CA GLU A 91 14.83 1.28 -19.72
C GLU A 91 15.88 1.49 -20.82
N ALA A 92 16.20 2.74 -21.13
CA ALA A 92 17.19 3.08 -22.14
C ALA A 92 18.64 2.74 -21.73
N THR A 93 18.94 2.78 -20.42
CA THR A 93 20.30 2.54 -19.90
C THR A 93 20.55 1.08 -19.51
N GLU A 94 19.51 0.29 -19.27
CA GLU A 94 19.61 -1.09 -18.75
C GLU A 94 19.53 -2.17 -19.82
N SER A 95 19.44 -1.81 -21.12
CA SER A 95 19.30 -2.77 -22.23
C SER A 95 20.39 -3.84 -22.32
N GLU A 96 21.47 -3.76 -21.56
CA GLU A 96 22.59 -4.71 -21.66
C GLU A 96 22.72 -5.71 -20.49
N SER A 97 22.11 -5.49 -19.33
CA SER A 97 22.34 -6.38 -18.16
C SER A 97 21.11 -7.15 -17.66
N GLY A 98 19.91 -6.81 -18.08
CA GLY A 98 18.67 -7.45 -17.62
C GLY A 98 18.31 -7.17 -16.13
N GLU A 99 19.17 -6.42 -15.43
CA GLU A 99 18.99 -6.02 -14.03
C GLU A 99 18.36 -4.61 -13.96
N LEU A 100 17.29 -4.43 -13.21
CA LEU A 100 16.67 -3.11 -13.01
C LEU A 100 17.55 -2.20 -12.15
N ALA A 101 17.63 -0.89 -12.44
CA ALA A 101 18.34 0.06 -11.59
C ALA A 101 17.63 0.22 -10.24
N SER A 102 16.31 0.20 -10.23
CA SER A 102 15.51 0.23 -9.01
C SER A 102 14.18 -0.50 -9.17
N LEU A 103 13.68 -1.04 -8.08
CA LEU A 103 12.35 -1.65 -8.01
C LEU A 103 11.65 -1.18 -6.73
N SER A 104 10.52 -0.49 -6.90
CA SER A 104 9.74 0.07 -5.80
C SER A 104 8.38 -0.63 -5.71
N ILE A 105 8.13 -1.30 -4.58
CA ILE A 105 6.89 -2.07 -4.36
C ILE A 105 6.14 -1.45 -3.18
N ALA A 106 4.87 -1.07 -3.40
CA ALA A 106 3.95 -0.66 -2.35
C ALA A 106 2.99 -1.81 -2.02
N MET A 107 2.85 -2.15 -0.74
CA MET A 107 1.99 -3.26 -0.31
C MET A 107 1.45 -3.04 1.11
N PRO A 108 0.39 -3.76 1.54
CA PRO A 108 -0.09 -3.72 2.92
C PRO A 108 0.99 -4.14 3.91
N GLU A 109 0.87 -3.67 5.15
CA GLU A 109 1.83 -3.96 6.24
C GLU A 109 2.10 -5.46 6.38
N SER A 110 1.05 -6.30 6.37
CA SER A 110 1.20 -7.76 6.49
C SER A 110 2.09 -8.35 5.40
N LEU A 111 1.91 -7.91 4.17
CA LEU A 111 2.71 -8.41 3.04
C LEU A 111 4.12 -7.85 3.05
N ALA A 112 4.29 -6.58 3.38
CA ALA A 112 5.61 -5.96 3.48
C ALA A 112 6.49 -6.68 4.50
N ASN A 113 5.93 -7.07 5.65
CA ASN A 113 6.65 -7.77 6.69
C ASN A 113 6.86 -9.26 6.39
N VAL A 114 5.89 -9.91 5.74
CA VAL A 114 5.97 -11.36 5.45
C VAL A 114 6.71 -11.64 4.16
N LEU A 115 6.31 -11.00 3.06
CA LEU A 115 6.90 -11.26 1.74
C LEU A 115 8.16 -10.45 1.47
N GLY A 116 8.21 -9.19 1.92
CA GLY A 116 9.29 -8.27 1.56
C GLY A 116 10.71 -8.82 1.81
N PRO A 117 11.07 -9.23 3.03
CA PRO A 117 12.40 -9.79 3.32
C PRO A 117 12.68 -11.10 2.57
N ARG A 118 11.67 -11.97 2.40
CA ARG A 118 11.79 -13.24 1.69
C ARG A 118 12.00 -13.03 0.20
N LEU A 119 11.24 -12.11 -0.38
CA LEU A 119 11.35 -11.73 -1.78
C LEU A 119 12.75 -11.17 -2.10
N TYR A 120 13.25 -10.25 -1.27
CA TYR A 120 14.60 -9.73 -1.42
C TYR A 120 15.67 -10.82 -1.28
N ARG A 121 15.52 -11.74 -0.32
CA ARG A 121 16.44 -12.88 -0.15
C ARG A 121 16.52 -13.76 -1.40
N ARG A 122 15.40 -13.97 -2.11
CA ARG A 122 15.32 -14.87 -3.26
C ARG A 122 15.61 -14.18 -4.60
N LYS A 123 15.30 -12.89 -4.72
CA LYS A 123 15.35 -12.12 -5.98
C LYS A 123 16.01 -10.74 -5.82
N GLY A 124 16.90 -10.60 -4.85
CA GLY A 124 17.59 -9.33 -4.62
C GLY A 124 18.42 -8.85 -5.82
N ASP A 125 18.83 -9.77 -6.69
CA ASP A 125 19.56 -9.54 -7.94
C ASP A 125 18.69 -9.00 -9.09
N LEU A 126 17.36 -8.98 -8.93
CA LEU A 126 16.46 -8.43 -9.95
C LEU A 126 16.62 -6.91 -10.12
N ALA A 127 17.02 -6.21 -9.07
CA ALA A 127 17.25 -4.77 -9.11
C ALA A 127 18.40 -4.36 -8.17
N ARG A 128 19.17 -3.35 -8.57
CA ARG A 128 20.28 -2.79 -7.74
C ARG A 128 19.77 -2.15 -6.47
N ASN A 129 18.64 -1.49 -6.56
CA ASN A 129 18.03 -0.79 -5.43
C ASN A 129 16.57 -1.26 -5.24
N TRP A 130 16.26 -1.74 -4.05
CA TRP A 130 14.93 -2.15 -3.68
C TRP A 130 14.31 -1.15 -2.71
N ARG A 131 13.04 -0.83 -2.94
CA ARG A 131 12.21 -0.08 -2.01
C ARG A 131 10.90 -0.82 -1.77
N ILE A 132 10.75 -1.38 -0.59
CA ILE A 132 9.49 -1.99 -0.15
C ILE A 132 8.85 -1.01 0.83
N SER A 133 7.66 -0.54 0.50
CA SER A 133 6.93 0.42 1.33
C SER A 133 5.56 -0.12 1.71
N ASN A 134 5.18 0.10 2.94
CA ASN A 134 3.84 -0.19 3.44
C ASN A 134 3.02 1.11 3.58
N GLY A 135 1.74 0.94 3.87
CA GLY A 135 0.81 2.03 4.12
C GLY A 135 -0.64 1.58 3.94
N LEU A 136 -1.55 2.48 4.26
CA LEU A 136 -2.97 2.29 3.97
C LEU A 136 -3.21 2.40 2.46
N MET A 137 -4.32 1.82 2.00
CA MET A 137 -4.64 1.75 0.57
C MET A 137 -4.60 3.12 -0.14
N PRO A 138 -5.11 4.23 0.41
CA PRO A 138 -5.02 5.54 -0.25
C PRO A 138 -3.57 5.99 -0.50
N ASP A 139 -2.67 5.72 0.46
CA ASP A 139 -1.26 6.11 0.38
C ASP A 139 -0.52 5.24 -0.64
N GLN A 140 -0.78 3.93 -0.65
CA GLN A 140 -0.23 3.00 -1.65
C GLN A 140 -0.67 3.39 -3.06
N ARG A 141 -1.97 3.68 -3.23
CA ARG A 141 -2.52 4.12 -4.51
C ARG A 141 -1.92 5.45 -4.98
N ALA A 142 -1.72 6.40 -4.07
CA ALA A 142 -1.05 7.65 -4.38
C ALA A 142 0.38 7.41 -4.89
N LYS A 143 1.16 6.56 -4.20
CA LYS A 143 2.52 6.18 -4.64
C LYS A 143 2.51 5.52 -6.01
N PHE A 144 1.59 4.60 -6.26
CA PHE A 144 1.47 3.94 -7.55
C PHE A 144 1.08 4.92 -8.66
N ASN A 145 0.08 5.78 -8.44
CA ASN A 145 -0.38 6.75 -9.42
C ASN A 145 0.64 7.85 -9.73
N THR A 146 1.56 8.13 -8.81
CA THR A 146 2.63 9.14 -8.97
C THR A 146 3.96 8.54 -9.39
N HIS A 147 4.00 7.24 -9.75
CA HIS A 147 5.21 6.50 -10.12
C HIS A 147 6.29 6.44 -9.01
N ALA A 148 5.92 6.72 -7.77
CA ALA A 148 6.77 6.49 -6.61
C ALA A 148 6.79 5.01 -6.18
N ALA A 149 5.91 4.20 -6.74
CA ALA A 149 5.95 2.75 -6.70
C ALA A 149 5.70 2.18 -8.10
N ASP A 150 6.51 1.19 -8.49
CA ASP A 150 6.46 0.51 -9.77
C ASP A 150 5.41 -0.60 -9.76
N ILE A 151 5.33 -1.29 -8.63
CA ILE A 151 4.40 -2.38 -8.36
C ILE A 151 3.56 -2.01 -7.13
N MET A 152 2.27 -2.33 -7.17
CA MET A 152 1.38 -2.24 -6.02
C MET A 152 0.73 -3.59 -5.76
N ILE A 153 0.80 -4.07 -4.52
CA ILE A 153 0.01 -5.23 -4.08
C ILE A 153 -1.13 -4.72 -3.22
N THR A 154 -2.35 -5.06 -3.58
CA THR A 154 -3.55 -4.59 -2.88
C THR A 154 -4.68 -5.62 -2.96
N GLU A 155 -5.76 -5.37 -2.26
CA GLU A 155 -6.97 -6.17 -2.42
C GLU A 155 -7.63 -5.89 -3.78
N GLU A 156 -8.11 -6.94 -4.44
CA GLU A 156 -8.76 -6.85 -5.76
C GLU A 156 -9.89 -5.82 -5.80
N SER A 157 -10.68 -5.73 -4.74
CA SER A 157 -11.78 -4.76 -4.62
C SER A 157 -11.38 -3.29 -4.79
N ASN A 158 -10.08 -2.99 -4.67
CA ASN A 158 -9.53 -1.64 -4.82
C ASN A 158 -8.98 -1.35 -6.22
N THR A 159 -9.16 -2.24 -7.19
CA THR A 159 -8.47 -2.17 -8.49
C THR A 159 -9.38 -1.87 -9.68
N SER A 160 -10.70 -1.93 -9.51
CA SER A 160 -11.69 -1.92 -10.60
C SER A 160 -11.65 -0.66 -11.49
N ASP A 161 -11.21 0.45 -10.96
CA ASP A 161 -11.14 1.74 -11.66
C ASP A 161 -9.73 2.10 -12.16
N MET A 162 -8.77 1.19 -12.02
CA MET A 162 -7.40 1.39 -12.50
C MET A 162 -7.28 0.90 -13.94
N LEU A 163 -6.91 1.79 -14.84
CA LEU A 163 -6.70 1.51 -16.26
C LEU A 163 -5.21 1.29 -16.54
N ASP A 164 -4.90 0.66 -17.67
CA ASP A 164 -3.53 0.47 -18.19
C ASP A 164 -2.58 -0.24 -17.20
N VAL A 165 -3.12 -1.21 -16.45
CA VAL A 165 -2.36 -2.04 -15.52
C VAL A 165 -2.55 -3.52 -15.80
N ASP A 166 -1.48 -4.29 -15.68
CA ASP A 166 -1.52 -5.74 -15.62
C ASP A 166 -1.91 -6.16 -14.20
N ARG A 167 -2.75 -7.19 -14.10
CA ARG A 167 -3.26 -7.72 -12.83
C ARG A 167 -2.88 -9.18 -12.70
N TYR A 168 -2.32 -9.52 -11.56
CA TYR A 168 -1.92 -10.88 -11.24
C TYR A 168 -2.49 -11.26 -9.87
N ASN A 169 -3.35 -12.26 -9.84
CA ASN A 169 -3.86 -12.80 -8.58
C ASN A 169 -2.73 -13.46 -7.81
N LEU A 170 -2.50 -13.05 -6.57
CA LEU A 170 -1.50 -13.64 -5.71
C LEU A 170 -2.11 -14.78 -4.89
N PHE A 171 -3.10 -14.46 -4.07
CA PHE A 171 -3.76 -15.42 -3.21
C PHE A 171 -5.12 -14.91 -2.71
N THR A 172 -5.89 -15.84 -2.18
CA THR A 172 -7.09 -15.55 -1.37
C THR A 172 -6.92 -16.15 0.02
N GLU A 173 -7.42 -15.44 1.04
CA GLU A 173 -7.46 -15.92 2.41
C GLU A 173 -8.78 -15.54 3.10
N PRO A 174 -9.24 -16.33 4.11
CA PRO A 174 -10.43 -16.02 4.86
C PRO A 174 -10.16 -14.94 5.91
N TYR A 175 -11.23 -14.23 6.33
CA TYR A 175 -11.23 -13.53 7.60
C TYR A 175 -11.46 -14.52 8.74
N VAL A 176 -10.88 -14.21 9.90
CA VAL A 176 -10.93 -15.02 11.12
C VAL A 176 -11.32 -14.17 12.31
N LEU A 177 -11.92 -14.79 13.32
CA LEU A 177 -12.18 -14.19 14.61
C LEU A 177 -10.97 -14.34 15.51
N ILE A 178 -10.66 -13.31 16.28
CA ILE A 178 -9.65 -13.36 17.33
C ILE A 178 -10.23 -12.91 18.66
N PHE A 179 -9.89 -13.65 19.70
CA PHE A 179 -10.29 -13.40 21.07
C PHE A 179 -9.08 -13.50 22.01
N PRO A 180 -9.16 -12.95 23.24
CA PRO A 180 -8.16 -13.24 24.26
C PRO A 180 -8.06 -14.76 24.49
N LYS A 181 -6.88 -15.29 24.84
CA LYS A 181 -6.64 -16.73 24.97
C LYS A 181 -7.60 -17.43 25.92
N GLN A 182 -8.01 -16.75 27.01
CA GLN A 182 -8.90 -17.31 28.04
C GLN A 182 -10.39 -17.10 27.74
N PHE A 183 -10.74 -16.70 26.52
CA PHE A 183 -12.14 -16.49 26.13
C PHE A 183 -12.92 -17.81 26.13
N GLN A 184 -14.07 -17.84 26.86
CA GLN A 184 -14.82 -19.06 27.12
C GLN A 184 -16.18 -19.15 26.39
N LEU A 185 -16.59 -18.10 25.68
CA LEU A 185 -17.85 -18.14 24.94
C LEU A 185 -17.67 -18.83 23.57
N ALA A 186 -18.79 -19.24 22.97
CA ALA A 186 -18.75 -19.77 21.61
C ALA A 186 -18.18 -18.74 20.63
N PRO A 187 -17.08 -19.04 19.91
CA PRO A 187 -16.40 -18.08 19.06
C PRO A 187 -17.07 -17.96 17.69
N GLU A 188 -18.36 -17.72 17.68
CA GLU A 188 -19.16 -17.54 16.47
C GLU A 188 -19.61 -16.10 16.31
N LEU A 189 -19.61 -15.63 15.08
CA LEU A 189 -20.12 -14.29 14.75
C LEU A 189 -21.64 -14.25 14.92
N GLY A 190 -22.12 -13.50 15.91
CA GLY A 190 -23.54 -13.45 16.23
C GLY A 190 -23.91 -12.43 17.32
N PRO A 191 -25.22 -12.27 17.60
CA PRO A 191 -25.72 -11.27 18.54
C PRO A 191 -25.17 -11.40 19.97
N HIS A 192 -24.75 -12.60 20.38
CA HIS A 192 -24.19 -12.87 21.72
C HIS A 192 -22.86 -12.18 21.99
N LEU A 193 -22.17 -11.66 20.95
CA LEU A 193 -20.96 -10.87 21.09
C LEU A 193 -21.26 -9.37 21.30
N ALA A 194 -22.53 -8.95 21.30
CA ALA A 194 -22.87 -7.53 21.34
C ALA A 194 -22.46 -6.84 22.65
N ASP A 195 -22.40 -7.60 23.75
CA ASP A 195 -22.00 -7.08 25.09
C ASP A 195 -20.48 -7.07 25.29
N ILE A 196 -19.71 -7.53 24.32
CA ILE A 196 -18.25 -7.57 24.37
C ILE A 196 -17.69 -6.53 23.39
N PRO A 197 -16.79 -5.64 23.82
CA PRO A 197 -16.22 -4.63 22.93
C PRO A 197 -15.60 -5.23 21.68
N PHE A 198 -15.95 -4.66 20.53
CA PHE A 198 -15.36 -5.05 19.25
C PHE A 198 -14.20 -4.09 18.92
N ILE A 199 -12.99 -4.63 18.82
CA ILE A 199 -11.80 -3.87 18.41
C ILE A 199 -11.81 -3.75 16.90
N ARG A 200 -11.92 -2.53 16.36
CA ARG A 200 -12.06 -2.28 14.93
C ARG A 200 -10.74 -2.01 14.25
N PHE A 201 -10.68 -2.36 12.98
CA PHE A 201 -9.78 -1.67 12.05
C PHE A 201 -10.45 -0.40 11.54
N SER A 202 -9.67 0.67 11.38
CA SER A 202 -10.13 1.94 10.84
C SER A 202 -10.72 1.79 9.43
N LEU A 203 -11.75 2.55 9.10
CA LEU A 203 -12.36 2.59 7.78
C LEU A 203 -11.42 3.13 6.68
N ARG A 204 -10.27 3.69 7.05
CA ARG A 204 -9.21 4.03 6.09
C ARG A 204 -8.53 2.77 5.52
N SER A 205 -8.54 1.67 6.26
CA SER A 205 -8.02 0.38 5.81
C SER A 205 -9.07 -0.36 4.97
N SER A 206 -8.63 -1.20 4.02
CA SER A 206 -9.52 -2.09 3.29
C SER A 206 -10.16 -3.12 4.21
N MET A 207 -9.39 -3.64 5.16
CA MET A 207 -9.85 -4.63 6.13
C MET A 207 -11.01 -4.07 6.99
N GLY A 208 -10.88 -2.84 7.49
CA GLY A 208 -11.96 -2.18 8.23
C GLY A 208 -13.22 -2.02 7.38
N ARG A 209 -13.09 -1.53 6.14
CA ARG A 209 -14.26 -1.39 5.24
C ARG A 209 -14.93 -2.71 4.91
N GLN A 210 -14.17 -3.76 4.61
CA GLN A 210 -14.74 -5.08 4.30
C GLN A 210 -15.43 -5.72 5.52
N THR A 211 -14.82 -5.59 6.70
CA THR A 211 -15.42 -6.07 7.94
C THR A 211 -16.74 -5.36 8.21
N GLU A 212 -16.78 -4.03 8.14
CA GLU A 212 -18.03 -3.28 8.34
C GLU A 212 -19.11 -3.60 7.29
N ALA A 213 -18.72 -3.74 6.03
CA ALA A 213 -19.65 -4.15 4.97
C ALA A 213 -20.24 -5.52 5.26
N GLN A 214 -19.45 -6.47 5.76
CA GLN A 214 -19.91 -7.80 6.11
C GLN A 214 -20.82 -7.80 7.34
N LEU A 215 -20.45 -7.08 8.39
CA LEU A 215 -21.28 -6.93 9.60
C LEU A 215 -22.63 -6.30 9.26
N ASN A 216 -22.65 -5.27 8.43
CA ASN A 216 -23.89 -4.64 7.95
C ASN A 216 -24.75 -5.61 7.14
N ARG A 217 -24.14 -6.41 6.25
CA ARG A 217 -24.86 -7.44 5.49
C ARG A 217 -25.51 -8.50 6.38
N LEU A 218 -24.85 -8.83 7.48
CA LEU A 218 -25.36 -9.78 8.47
C LEU A 218 -26.32 -9.12 9.49
N GLN A 219 -26.55 -7.80 9.40
CA GLN A 219 -27.33 -7.00 10.33
C GLN A 219 -26.81 -7.07 11.79
N LEU A 220 -25.49 -7.26 11.95
CA LEU A 220 -24.81 -7.30 13.22
C LEU A 220 -24.21 -5.91 13.53
N LYS A 221 -24.44 -5.45 14.75
CA LYS A 221 -23.89 -4.19 15.25
C LYS A 221 -23.20 -4.45 16.59
N TYR A 222 -21.94 -4.05 16.67
CA TYR A 222 -21.14 -4.20 17.87
C TYR A 222 -20.63 -2.83 18.32
N ALA A 223 -20.65 -2.59 19.63
CA ALA A 223 -20.05 -1.40 20.22
C ALA A 223 -18.53 -1.44 20.02
N SER A 224 -17.95 -0.29 19.71
CA SER A 224 -16.51 -0.15 19.56
C SER A 224 -16.10 1.26 19.95
N ASP A 225 -15.23 1.34 20.96
CA ASP A 225 -14.67 2.58 21.46
C ASP A 225 -13.23 2.80 20.99
N ILE A 226 -12.67 1.81 20.29
CA ILE A 226 -11.28 1.85 19.84
C ILE A 226 -11.11 1.27 18.43
N GLU A 227 -10.32 1.95 17.63
CA GLU A 227 -9.93 1.48 16.29
C GLU A 227 -8.43 1.58 16.09
N PHE A 228 -7.90 0.71 15.25
CA PHE A 228 -6.49 0.66 14.89
C PHE A 228 -6.27 0.69 13.37
N ASP A 229 -5.21 1.37 12.94
CA ASP A 229 -4.65 1.23 11.59
C ASP A 229 -3.60 0.10 11.56
N SER A 230 -2.96 -0.20 12.69
CA SER A 230 -1.88 -1.18 12.84
C SER A 230 -2.42 -2.57 13.21
N ILE A 231 -1.93 -3.59 12.51
CA ILE A 231 -2.24 -5.00 12.79
C ILE A 231 -1.72 -5.42 14.16
N VAL A 232 -0.49 -5.00 14.50
CA VAL A 232 0.12 -5.29 15.80
C VAL A 232 -0.67 -4.66 16.93
N GLY A 233 -1.05 -3.38 16.79
CA GLY A 233 -1.87 -2.68 17.78
C GLY A 233 -3.23 -3.35 18.00
N HIS A 234 -3.90 -3.76 16.91
CA HIS A 234 -5.17 -4.48 16.97
C HIS A 234 -5.05 -5.82 17.71
N ALA A 235 -4.07 -6.66 17.33
CA ALA A 235 -3.85 -7.95 17.97
C ALA A 235 -3.45 -7.79 19.45
N THR A 236 -2.62 -6.79 19.78
CA THR A 236 -2.23 -6.48 21.16
C THR A 236 -3.42 -6.06 22.02
N ALA A 237 -4.30 -5.21 21.51
CA ALA A 237 -5.51 -4.82 22.24
C ALA A 237 -6.41 -6.02 22.58
N VAL A 238 -6.56 -6.95 21.62
CA VAL A 238 -7.30 -8.20 21.86
C VAL A 238 -6.58 -9.07 22.89
N SER A 239 -5.25 -9.24 22.80
CA SER A 239 -4.49 -10.07 23.75
C SER A 239 -4.58 -9.53 25.20
N TYR A 240 -4.73 -8.24 25.38
CA TYR A 240 -4.92 -7.61 26.69
C TYR A 240 -6.35 -7.76 27.23
N GLY A 241 -7.24 -8.41 26.49
CA GLY A 241 -8.63 -8.62 26.93
C GLY A 241 -9.53 -7.40 26.76
N LEU A 242 -9.12 -6.40 25.95
CA LEU A 242 -9.93 -5.20 25.71
C LEU A 242 -11.17 -5.48 24.86
N GLY A 243 -11.25 -6.65 24.23
CA GLY A 243 -12.37 -7.06 23.39
C GLY A 243 -11.96 -8.18 22.45
N TRP A 244 -12.72 -8.34 21.37
CA TRP A 244 -12.48 -9.30 20.30
C TRP A 244 -12.33 -8.58 18.95
N GLY A 245 -11.81 -9.27 17.94
CA GLY A 245 -11.57 -8.66 16.63
C GLY A 245 -11.76 -9.59 15.45
N ILE A 246 -11.73 -9.02 14.27
CA ILE A 246 -11.73 -9.72 12.98
C ILE A 246 -10.45 -9.32 12.23
N THR A 247 -9.71 -10.31 11.76
CA THR A 247 -8.45 -10.13 11.03
C THR A 247 -8.26 -11.22 9.99
N THR A 248 -7.06 -11.43 9.46
CA THR A 248 -6.75 -12.54 8.55
C THR A 248 -5.54 -13.35 9.05
N PRO A 249 -5.40 -14.63 8.65
CA PRO A 249 -4.26 -15.45 9.06
C PRO A 249 -2.90 -14.83 8.75
N LEU A 250 -2.74 -14.25 7.55
CA LEU A 250 -1.49 -13.62 7.16
C LEU A 250 -1.16 -12.37 8.01
N CYS A 251 -2.19 -11.65 8.44
CA CYS A 251 -2.00 -10.54 9.37
C CYS A 251 -1.45 -11.01 10.72
N LEU A 252 -1.91 -12.15 11.21
CA LEU A 252 -1.40 -12.74 12.46
C LEU A 252 -0.01 -13.35 12.29
N PHE A 253 0.32 -13.87 11.10
CA PHE A 253 1.61 -14.47 10.82
C PHE A 253 2.80 -13.51 10.99
N GLN A 254 2.59 -12.21 10.77
CA GLN A 254 3.61 -11.20 11.07
C GLN A 254 3.78 -10.88 12.57
N VAL A 255 2.89 -11.41 13.42
CA VAL A 255 2.87 -11.17 14.88
C VAL A 255 3.19 -12.49 15.58
N PRO A 256 4.48 -12.81 15.86
CA PRO A 256 4.89 -14.15 16.25
C PRO A 256 4.19 -14.71 17.50
N TRP A 257 3.86 -13.84 18.47
CA TRP A 257 3.18 -14.22 19.71
C TRP A 257 1.65 -14.41 19.56
N ALA A 258 1.06 -14.03 18.40
CA ALA A 258 -0.39 -14.05 18.23
C ALA A 258 -0.99 -15.45 18.40
N PHE A 259 -0.35 -16.50 17.91
CA PHE A 259 -0.82 -17.87 18.01
C PHE A 259 -0.77 -18.42 19.45
N GLU A 260 0.13 -17.91 20.26
CA GLU A 260 0.22 -18.27 21.68
C GLU A 260 -0.77 -17.51 22.56
N GLN A 261 -0.99 -16.22 22.28
CA GLN A 261 -1.74 -15.31 23.17
C GLN A 261 -3.20 -15.09 22.74
N LEU A 262 -3.56 -15.46 21.52
CA LEU A 262 -4.91 -15.30 21.00
C LEU A 262 -5.60 -16.67 20.81
N SER A 263 -6.92 -16.65 20.94
CA SER A 263 -7.80 -17.73 20.50
C SER A 263 -8.32 -17.36 19.10
N ILE A 264 -7.96 -18.16 18.09
CA ILE A 264 -8.21 -17.83 16.67
C ILE A 264 -9.21 -18.85 16.11
N HIS A 265 -10.28 -18.35 15.49
CA HIS A 265 -11.39 -19.20 15.04
C HIS A 265 -11.86 -18.84 13.63
N PRO A 266 -12.35 -19.83 12.86
CA PRO A 266 -12.98 -19.58 11.56
C PRO A 266 -14.31 -18.84 11.73
N ILE A 267 -14.66 -18.00 10.77
CA ILE A 267 -16.02 -17.46 10.64
C ILE A 267 -16.86 -18.51 9.94
N LEU A 268 -17.73 -19.21 10.68
CA LEU A 268 -18.55 -20.29 10.14
C LEU A 268 -19.77 -19.74 9.41
N ARG A 269 -20.46 -18.75 10.00
CA ARG A 269 -21.62 -18.10 9.44
C ARG A 269 -21.23 -16.75 8.83
N GLY A 270 -21.60 -16.55 7.58
CA GLY A 270 -21.27 -15.31 6.87
C GLY A 270 -19.78 -15.24 6.53
N LYS A 271 -19.21 -16.35 6.08
CA LYS A 271 -17.81 -16.42 5.61
C LYS A 271 -17.53 -15.34 4.58
N PHE A 272 -16.41 -14.71 4.69
CA PHE A 272 -15.86 -13.79 3.71
C PHE A 272 -14.33 -13.85 3.72
N GLY A 273 -13.73 -13.36 2.67
CA GLY A 273 -12.29 -13.39 2.50
C GLY A 273 -11.81 -12.19 1.70
N ARG A 274 -10.51 -12.06 1.56
CA ARG A 274 -9.89 -11.09 0.67
C ARG A 274 -9.06 -11.78 -0.38
N ARG A 275 -9.04 -11.20 -1.57
CA ARG A 275 -8.16 -11.59 -2.67
C ARG A 275 -7.09 -10.52 -2.81
N MET A 276 -5.84 -10.94 -2.82
CA MET A 276 -4.69 -10.06 -3.00
C MET A 276 -4.21 -10.13 -4.44
N THR A 277 -4.02 -8.97 -5.04
CA THR A 277 -3.65 -8.80 -6.45
C THR A 277 -2.43 -7.92 -6.54
N LEU A 278 -1.48 -8.33 -7.38
CA LEU A 278 -0.35 -7.50 -7.78
C LEU A 278 -0.74 -6.71 -9.03
N LEU A 279 -0.47 -5.43 -9.01
CA LEU A 279 -0.65 -4.50 -10.11
C LEU A 279 0.71 -3.99 -10.57
N ALA A 280 0.95 -4.03 -11.86
CA ALA A 280 2.09 -3.39 -12.50
C ALA A 280 1.59 -2.58 -13.71
N ARG A 281 2.28 -1.49 -14.06
CA ARG A 281 1.95 -0.76 -15.28
C ARG A 281 2.33 -1.58 -16.50
N GLN A 282 1.49 -1.52 -17.52
CA GLN A 282 1.76 -2.20 -18.77
C GLN A 282 3.07 -1.69 -19.39
N GLN A 283 3.89 -2.62 -19.87
CA GLN A 283 5.10 -2.36 -20.67
C GLN A 283 6.22 -1.54 -19.99
N THR A 284 6.21 -1.37 -18.67
CA THR A 284 7.23 -0.54 -17.99
C THR A 284 8.37 -1.33 -17.34
N LEU A 285 8.16 -2.60 -16.98
CA LEU A 285 9.11 -3.40 -16.18
C LEU A 285 9.50 -4.72 -16.87
N GLY A 286 9.23 -4.88 -18.15
CA GLY A 286 9.52 -6.11 -18.87
C GLY A 286 8.91 -7.34 -18.20
N LEU A 287 9.74 -8.34 -17.87
CA LEU A 287 9.31 -9.56 -17.22
C LEU A 287 9.27 -9.48 -15.67
N ALA A 288 9.81 -8.43 -15.07
CA ALA A 288 9.95 -8.32 -13.62
C ALA A 288 8.63 -8.50 -12.85
N PRO A 289 7.47 -7.96 -13.28
CA PRO A 289 6.21 -8.20 -12.57
C PRO A 289 5.84 -9.69 -12.47
N ARG A 290 6.07 -10.46 -13.54
CA ARG A 290 5.81 -11.91 -13.54
C ARG A 290 6.76 -12.64 -12.61
N VAL A 291 8.06 -12.32 -12.65
CA VAL A 291 9.06 -12.89 -11.74
C VAL A 291 8.66 -12.62 -10.27
N ILE A 292 8.23 -11.40 -9.95
CA ILE A 292 7.78 -11.04 -8.60
C ILE A 292 6.51 -11.80 -8.20
N VAL A 293 5.55 -11.96 -9.11
CA VAL A 293 4.32 -12.74 -8.85
C VAL A 293 4.65 -14.19 -8.53
N ASP A 294 5.44 -14.83 -9.42
CA ASP A 294 5.77 -16.25 -9.30
C ASP A 294 6.55 -16.51 -8.01
N GLU A 295 7.46 -15.60 -7.66
CA GLU A 295 8.22 -15.71 -6.42
C GLU A 295 7.37 -15.46 -5.17
N CYS A 296 6.45 -14.48 -5.20
CA CYS A 296 5.50 -14.27 -4.09
C CYS A 296 4.62 -15.49 -3.87
N ARG A 297 4.14 -16.12 -4.94
CA ARG A 297 3.35 -17.36 -4.88
C ARG A 297 4.17 -18.50 -4.29
N SER A 298 5.38 -18.72 -4.78
CA SER A 298 6.30 -19.74 -4.27
C SER A 298 6.60 -19.55 -2.77
N ILE A 299 6.88 -18.30 -2.32
CA ILE A 299 7.08 -18.01 -0.89
C ILE A 299 5.83 -18.35 -0.06
N LEU A 300 4.65 -18.03 -0.57
CA LEU A 300 3.39 -18.35 0.13
C LEU A 300 3.18 -19.84 0.24
N GLU A 301 3.41 -20.61 -0.83
CA GLU A 301 3.19 -22.06 -0.88
C GLU A 301 4.25 -22.85 -0.11
N GLU A 302 5.51 -22.45 -0.17
CA GLU A 302 6.61 -23.19 0.40
C GLU A 302 6.94 -22.84 1.85
N GLU A 303 6.74 -21.56 2.25
CA GLU A 303 7.18 -21.10 3.57
C GLU A 303 6.01 -20.65 4.46
N VAL A 304 5.09 -19.84 3.92
CA VAL A 304 4.10 -19.14 4.74
C VAL A 304 2.90 -20.03 5.04
N PHE A 305 2.35 -20.64 4.00
CA PHE A 305 1.14 -21.45 4.13
C PHE A 305 1.37 -22.73 4.96
N PRO A 306 2.45 -23.52 4.78
CA PRO A 306 2.75 -24.66 5.64
C PRO A 306 2.89 -24.27 7.12
N ALA A 307 3.53 -23.14 7.41
CA ALA A 307 3.66 -22.64 8.78
C ALA A 307 2.30 -22.20 9.37
N LEU A 308 1.44 -21.56 8.59
CA LEU A 308 0.06 -21.22 9.01
C LEU A 308 -0.79 -22.47 9.27
N LEU A 309 -0.65 -23.52 8.45
CA LEU A 309 -1.36 -24.79 8.64
C LEU A 309 -0.90 -25.54 9.89
N THR A 310 0.35 -25.39 10.30
CA THR A 310 0.85 -25.93 11.56
C THR A 310 0.14 -25.31 12.76
N GLU A 311 -0.07 -23.99 12.74
CA GLU A 311 -0.75 -23.25 13.82
C GLU A 311 -2.28 -23.38 13.74
N LEU A 312 -2.83 -23.39 12.53
CA LEU A 312 -4.25 -23.37 12.23
C LEU A 312 -4.62 -24.45 11.19
N PRO A 313 -4.66 -25.72 11.56
CA PRO A 313 -4.90 -26.84 10.62
C PRO A 313 -6.23 -26.73 9.85
N TRP A 314 -7.23 -26.09 10.44
CA TRP A 314 -8.54 -25.88 9.81
C TRP A 314 -8.53 -24.87 8.64
N LEU A 315 -7.40 -24.21 8.36
CA LEU A 315 -7.22 -23.38 7.17
C LEU A 315 -7.03 -24.20 5.89
N GLU A 316 -6.84 -25.51 5.99
CA GLU A 316 -6.71 -26.38 4.82
C GLU A 316 -7.91 -26.20 3.87
N GLY A 317 -7.62 -25.93 2.58
CA GLY A 317 -8.62 -25.64 1.57
C GLY A 317 -9.31 -24.26 1.66
N SER A 318 -8.96 -23.42 2.66
CA SER A 318 -9.50 -22.05 2.80
C SER A 318 -8.54 -20.99 2.26
N PHE A 319 -7.28 -21.33 2.07
CA PHE A 319 -6.24 -20.49 1.51
C PHE A 319 -5.91 -20.98 0.10
N ARG A 320 -5.85 -20.10 -0.88
CA ARG A 320 -5.58 -20.45 -2.28
C ARG A 320 -4.55 -19.51 -2.86
N VAL A 321 -3.57 -20.04 -3.58
CA VAL A 321 -2.52 -19.27 -4.26
C VAL A 321 -2.77 -19.34 -5.77
N GLY A 322 -2.73 -18.19 -6.43
CA GLY A 322 -2.65 -18.08 -7.88
C GLY A 322 -3.85 -18.53 -8.71
N GLU A 323 -5.01 -18.78 -8.11
CA GLU A 323 -6.23 -19.08 -8.87
C GLU A 323 -6.83 -17.81 -9.51
N ASP A 324 -7.09 -17.86 -10.83
CA ASP A 324 -7.81 -16.85 -11.61
C ASP A 324 -9.32 -16.89 -11.39
#